data_ee14fed68d677d72fa561085aafe7ca6
#
_entry.id   ee14fed68d677d72fa561085aafe7ca6
#
_cell.length_a   1.000
_cell.length_b   1.000
_cell.length_c   1.000
_cell.angle_alpha   90.00
_cell.angle_beta   90.00
_cell.angle_gamma   90.00
#
_symmetry.space_group_name_H-M   'P 1'
#
loop_
_entity.id
_entity.type
_entity.pdbx_description
1 polymer ?
#
loop_
_entity_poly.entity_id
_entity_poly.type
_entity_poly.pdbx_seq_one_letter_code
_entity_poly.pdbx_strand_id
1 'polypeptide(L)'
;MLHHYIIATNSQKVLSLLAKFSDQEFYEREVVRRLGISSGSANRALNELFSSGVVSRRREGKMYFYSIDSSNAALTEFKKMVNLMLVEPLVEELKKMSSRIVVYGSCALGTDTSESDLDLFVVSNSKEDVSNVISSFKFPRGFENIHIQSVIRTPVELLEGGESEQTFIEEVDRGIVLRERVASESKV
;
A
#
# COMPACT_ATOMS: atom_id res chain seq x y z
N MET A 1 10.09 10.56 -6.44
CA MET A 1 9.21 9.82 -5.52
C MET A 1 8.06 10.72 -5.11
N LEU A 2 6.86 10.36 -5.55
CA LEU A 2 5.66 11.18 -5.42
C LEU A 2 5.22 11.38 -3.95
N HIS A 3 5.43 10.38 -3.10
CA HIS A 3 5.01 10.40 -1.69
C HIS A 3 5.60 11.59 -0.89
N HIS A 4 6.81 12.06 -1.19
CA HIS A 4 7.41 13.21 -0.51
C HIS A 4 6.65 14.52 -0.73
N TYR A 5 5.92 14.61 -1.84
CA TYR A 5 5.14 15.80 -2.18
C TYR A 5 3.68 15.69 -1.72
N ILE A 6 3.13 14.48 -1.66
CA ILE A 6 1.72 14.26 -1.32
C ILE A 6 1.55 13.99 0.19
N ILE A 7 2.51 13.27 0.83
CA ILE A 7 2.47 12.98 2.27
C ILE A 7 3.61 13.73 2.97
N ALA A 8 3.55 15.05 2.92
CA ALA A 8 4.60 15.92 3.45
C ALA A 8 4.31 16.41 4.88
N THR A 9 3.05 16.70 5.20
CA THR A 9 2.64 17.25 6.50
C THR A 9 2.34 16.15 7.52
N ASN A 10 2.36 16.50 8.82
CA ASN A 10 1.98 15.54 9.86
C ASN A 10 0.51 15.13 9.77
N SER A 11 -0.39 16.01 9.35
CA SER A 11 -1.81 15.68 9.14
C SER A 11 -1.99 14.66 8.02
N GLN A 12 -1.24 14.80 6.91
CA GLN A 12 -1.25 13.83 5.83
C GLN A 12 -0.66 12.47 6.25
N LYS A 13 0.43 12.46 7.04
CA LYS A 13 1.01 11.22 7.60
C LYS A 13 0.03 10.50 8.52
N VAL A 14 -0.63 11.25 9.42
CA VAL A 14 -1.65 10.69 10.32
C VAL A 14 -2.82 10.15 9.52
N LEU A 15 -3.34 10.91 8.54
CA LEU A 15 -4.43 10.45 7.68
C LEU A 15 -4.04 9.17 6.91
N SER A 16 -2.82 9.08 6.39
CA SER A 16 -2.34 7.89 5.69
C SER A 16 -2.29 6.65 6.61
N LEU A 17 -1.86 6.83 7.87
CA LEU A 17 -1.86 5.75 8.85
C LEU A 17 -3.28 5.27 9.16
N LEU A 18 -4.20 6.20 9.44
CA LEU A 18 -5.59 5.86 9.77
C LEU A 18 -6.31 5.24 8.55
N ALA A 19 -6.08 5.76 7.35
CA ALA A 19 -6.67 5.23 6.12
C ALA A 19 -6.17 3.80 5.82
N LYS A 20 -4.87 3.54 5.96
CA LYS A 20 -4.31 2.20 5.74
C LYS A 20 -4.90 1.18 6.70
N PHE A 21 -5.04 1.53 7.96
CA PHE A 21 -5.58 0.68 9.02
C PHE A 21 -6.98 1.15 9.45
N SER A 22 -7.88 1.31 8.46
CA SER A 22 -9.22 1.89 8.67
C SER A 22 -10.17 1.01 9.49
N ASP A 23 -9.80 -0.25 9.71
CA ASP A 23 -10.45 -1.21 10.61
C ASP A 23 -10.02 -1.06 12.09
N GLN A 24 -9.07 -0.17 12.39
CA GLN A 24 -8.53 0.07 13.73
C GLN A 24 -8.88 1.45 14.27
N GLU A 25 -8.88 1.55 15.60
CA GLU A 25 -8.90 2.84 16.31
C GLU A 25 -7.53 3.14 16.89
N PHE A 26 -7.12 4.39 16.83
CA PHE A 26 -5.81 4.85 17.28
C PHE A 26 -5.94 5.90 18.39
N TYR A 27 -5.15 5.78 19.44
CA TYR A 27 -4.96 6.87 20.40
C TYR A 27 -3.65 7.63 20.15
N GLU A 28 -3.56 8.87 20.62
CA GLU A 28 -2.45 9.79 20.31
C GLU A 28 -1.07 9.18 20.51
N ARG A 29 -0.81 8.49 21.62
CA ARG A 29 0.51 7.88 21.90
C ARG A 29 0.89 6.80 20.90
N GLU A 30 -0.09 6.10 20.38
CA GLU A 30 0.14 5.09 19.34
C GLU A 30 0.54 5.74 18.01
N VAL A 31 -0.16 6.79 17.62
CA VAL A 31 0.20 7.59 16.43
C VAL A 31 1.62 8.14 16.54
N VAL A 32 1.98 8.71 17.73
CA VAL A 32 3.35 9.17 18.04
C VAL A 32 4.37 8.05 17.84
N ARG A 33 4.11 6.88 18.44
CA ARG A 33 5.01 5.73 18.35
C ARG A 33 5.17 5.22 16.91
N ARG A 34 4.05 5.04 16.20
CA ARG A 34 4.06 4.51 14.84
C ARG A 34 4.74 5.47 13.85
N LEU A 35 4.39 6.74 13.88
CA LEU A 35 4.91 7.71 12.90
C LEU A 35 6.23 8.39 13.30
N GLY A 36 6.66 8.27 14.57
CA GLY A 36 7.87 8.92 15.05
C GLY A 36 7.80 10.46 15.09
N ILE A 37 6.60 11.01 15.20
CA ILE A 37 6.37 12.45 15.33
C ILE A 37 6.21 12.84 16.79
N SER A 38 6.37 14.14 17.12
CA SER A 38 6.17 14.60 18.49
C SER A 38 4.70 14.54 18.93
N SER A 39 4.43 14.40 20.25
CA SER A 39 3.05 14.44 20.79
C SER A 39 2.31 15.71 20.39
N GLY A 40 2.97 16.86 20.42
CA GLY A 40 2.35 18.12 19.99
C GLY A 40 1.96 18.12 18.51
N SER A 41 2.77 17.48 17.66
CA SER A 41 2.47 17.31 16.23
C SER A 41 1.31 16.34 16.01
N ALA A 42 1.31 15.19 16.70
CA ALA A 42 0.23 14.21 16.61
C ALA A 42 -1.10 14.80 17.09
N ASN A 43 -1.09 15.46 18.27
CA ASN A 43 -2.27 16.11 18.82
C ASN A 43 -2.87 17.16 17.86
N ARG A 44 -2.02 18.02 17.29
CA ARG A 44 -2.46 19.05 16.33
C ARG A 44 -3.06 18.42 15.10
N ALA A 45 -2.40 17.41 14.50
CA ALA A 45 -2.87 16.71 13.30
C ALA A 45 -4.21 16.00 13.55
N LEU A 46 -4.34 15.26 14.67
CA LEU A 46 -5.58 14.56 15.02
C LEU A 46 -6.74 15.52 15.27
N ASN A 47 -6.49 16.67 15.95
CA ASN A 47 -7.54 17.68 16.16
C ASN A 47 -7.94 18.38 14.86
N GLU A 48 -6.99 18.67 13.96
CA GLU A 48 -7.27 19.23 12.63
C GLU A 48 -8.16 18.29 11.81
N LEU A 49 -7.81 17.01 11.72
CA LEU A 49 -8.58 15.99 11.00
C LEU A 49 -9.97 15.76 11.63
N PHE A 50 -10.07 15.79 12.95
CA PHE A 50 -11.35 15.69 13.64
C PHE A 50 -12.22 16.94 13.38
N SER A 51 -11.65 18.14 13.48
CA SER A 51 -12.39 19.39 13.26
C SER A 51 -12.89 19.55 11.82
N SER A 52 -12.18 18.97 10.84
CA SER A 52 -12.60 18.93 9.45
C SER A 52 -13.60 17.80 9.13
N GLY A 53 -13.95 16.97 10.11
CA GLY A 53 -14.88 15.86 9.93
C GLY A 53 -14.34 14.65 9.16
N VAL A 54 -13.04 14.63 8.86
CA VAL A 54 -12.39 13.51 8.16
C VAL A 54 -12.20 12.30 9.08
N VAL A 55 -12.00 12.56 10.37
CA VAL A 55 -11.75 11.54 11.39
C VAL A 55 -12.80 11.65 12.49
N SER A 56 -13.32 10.52 12.92
CA SER A 56 -14.19 10.40 14.08
C SER A 56 -13.38 10.28 15.37
N ARG A 57 -13.97 10.72 16.48
CA ARG A 57 -13.32 10.65 17.80
C ARG A 57 -14.31 10.18 18.86
N ARG A 58 -13.96 9.16 19.61
CA ARG A 58 -14.68 8.76 20.82
C ARG A 58 -13.80 8.93 22.04
N ARG A 59 -14.40 9.14 23.20
CA ARG A 59 -13.71 9.24 24.48
C ARG A 59 -13.93 7.99 25.31
N GLU A 60 -12.84 7.49 25.87
CA GLU A 60 -12.88 6.39 26.85
C GLU A 60 -11.98 6.73 28.04
N GLY A 61 -12.61 6.98 29.19
CA GLY A 61 -11.90 7.49 30.36
C GLY A 61 -11.25 8.85 30.13
N LYS A 62 -9.91 8.87 30.17
CA LYS A 62 -9.09 10.08 29.91
C LYS A 62 -8.46 10.10 28.51
N MET A 63 -8.73 9.08 27.69
CA MET A 63 -8.15 8.95 26.36
C MET A 63 -9.17 9.25 25.27
N TYR A 64 -8.68 9.73 24.14
CA TYR A 64 -9.42 9.84 22.91
C TYR A 64 -8.92 8.80 21.92
N PHE A 65 -9.86 8.10 21.28
CA PHE A 65 -9.64 7.15 20.20
C PHE A 65 -10.15 7.75 18.90
N TYR A 66 -9.38 7.62 17.86
CA TYR A 66 -9.63 8.18 16.54
C TYR A 66 -9.79 7.06 15.53
N SER A 67 -10.79 7.16 14.69
CA SER A 67 -11.09 6.21 13.62
C SER A 67 -11.52 6.95 12.35
N ILE A 68 -11.51 6.24 11.24
CA ILE A 68 -11.91 6.77 9.95
C ILE A 68 -13.08 5.94 9.43
N ASP A 69 -14.01 6.57 8.70
CA ASP A 69 -15.14 5.85 8.10
C ASP A 69 -14.68 5.14 6.82
N SER A 70 -14.49 3.83 6.91
CA SER A 70 -14.08 2.99 5.78
C SER A 70 -15.12 2.90 4.65
N SER A 71 -16.36 3.33 4.87
CA SER A 71 -17.41 3.36 3.84
C SER A 71 -17.32 4.57 2.90
N ASN A 72 -16.49 5.56 3.24
CA ASN A 72 -16.33 6.77 2.43
C ASN A 72 -15.50 6.46 1.16
N ALA A 73 -16.13 6.61 -0.02
CA ALA A 73 -15.51 6.32 -1.31
C ALA A 73 -14.22 7.12 -1.56
N ALA A 74 -14.17 8.41 -1.16
CA ALA A 74 -12.96 9.22 -1.31
C ALA A 74 -11.79 8.69 -0.46
N LEU A 75 -12.09 8.16 0.73
CA LEU A 75 -11.08 7.53 1.58
C LEU A 75 -10.63 6.18 1.03
N THR A 76 -11.51 5.43 0.37
CA THR A 76 -11.13 4.21 -0.35
C THR A 76 -10.11 4.52 -1.45
N GLU A 77 -10.35 5.55 -2.26
CA GLU A 77 -9.40 5.97 -3.31
C GLU A 77 -8.09 6.52 -2.70
N PHE A 78 -8.17 7.28 -1.62
CA PHE A 78 -6.98 7.74 -0.89
C PHE A 78 -6.16 6.56 -0.35
N LYS A 79 -6.80 5.53 0.18
CA LYS A 79 -6.16 4.31 0.68
C LYS A 79 -5.43 3.55 -0.43
N LYS A 80 -6.03 3.41 -1.63
CA LYS A 80 -5.34 2.85 -2.80
C LYS A 80 -4.07 3.64 -3.11
N MET A 81 -4.17 4.96 -3.12
CA MET A 81 -3.02 5.83 -3.35
C MET A 81 -1.93 5.61 -2.28
N VAL A 82 -2.29 5.50 -1.00
CA VAL A 82 -1.34 5.18 0.09
C VAL A 82 -0.66 3.84 -0.17
N ASN A 83 -1.40 2.78 -0.52
CA ASN A 83 -0.85 1.47 -0.84
C ASN A 83 0.20 1.54 -1.97
N LEU A 84 -0.11 2.26 -3.05
CA LEU A 84 0.82 2.45 -4.16
C LEU A 84 2.09 3.21 -3.76
N MET A 85 1.94 4.25 -2.95
CA MET A 85 3.09 5.02 -2.46
C MET A 85 3.99 4.22 -1.52
N LEU A 86 3.42 3.33 -0.73
CA LEU A 86 4.18 2.46 0.17
C LEU A 86 5.04 1.46 -0.60
N VAL A 87 4.57 0.97 -1.74
CA VAL A 87 5.28 -0.01 -2.57
C VAL A 87 6.14 0.63 -3.66
N GLU A 88 5.99 1.94 -3.95
CA GLU A 88 6.75 2.66 -4.98
C GLU A 88 8.27 2.40 -4.95
N PRO A 89 8.96 2.46 -3.77
CA PRO A 89 10.40 2.21 -3.74
C PRO A 89 10.79 0.79 -4.19
N LEU A 90 10.01 -0.21 -3.80
CA LEU A 90 10.20 -1.60 -4.23
C LEU A 90 10.00 -1.72 -5.74
N VAL A 91 8.94 -1.12 -6.27
CA VAL A 91 8.61 -1.16 -7.70
C VAL A 91 9.72 -0.56 -8.55
N GLU A 92 10.35 0.53 -8.11
CA GLU A 92 11.48 1.14 -8.83
C GLU A 92 12.70 0.20 -8.93
N GLU A 93 12.92 -0.65 -7.94
CA GLU A 93 13.96 -1.68 -8.00
C GLU A 93 13.56 -2.83 -8.93
N LEU A 94 12.33 -3.32 -8.80
CA LEU A 94 11.82 -4.42 -9.60
C LEU A 94 11.71 -4.10 -11.09
N LYS A 95 11.47 -2.83 -11.45
CA LYS A 95 11.43 -2.38 -12.85
C LYS A 95 12.69 -2.70 -13.65
N LYS A 96 13.82 -2.85 -12.99
CA LYS A 96 15.11 -3.15 -13.63
C LYS A 96 15.18 -4.56 -14.18
N MET A 97 14.45 -5.50 -13.56
CA MET A 97 14.51 -6.94 -13.84
C MET A 97 13.19 -7.58 -14.22
N SER A 98 12.10 -6.80 -14.28
CA SER A 98 10.75 -7.30 -14.54
C SER A 98 10.17 -6.67 -15.80
N SER A 99 9.36 -7.43 -16.54
CA SER A 99 8.60 -6.96 -17.69
C SER A 99 7.21 -6.46 -17.32
N ARG A 100 6.59 -7.03 -16.26
CA ARG A 100 5.27 -6.64 -15.77
C ARG A 100 5.27 -6.66 -14.25
N ILE A 101 4.61 -5.68 -13.62
CA ILE A 101 4.40 -5.57 -12.18
C ILE A 101 2.98 -5.08 -11.96
N VAL A 102 2.21 -5.81 -11.15
CA VAL A 102 0.80 -5.48 -10.83
C VAL A 102 0.58 -5.63 -9.34
N VAL A 103 -0.03 -4.62 -8.71
CA VAL A 103 -0.66 -4.77 -7.39
C VAL A 103 -2.09 -5.18 -7.62
N TYR A 104 -2.54 -6.26 -6.99
CA TYR A 104 -3.89 -6.78 -7.15
C TYR A 104 -4.56 -7.06 -5.79
N GLY A 105 -5.71 -7.71 -5.78
CA GLY A 105 -6.42 -8.03 -4.54
C GLY A 105 -6.94 -6.81 -3.78
N SER A 106 -7.10 -6.96 -2.48
CA SER A 106 -7.74 -5.96 -1.61
C SER A 106 -7.00 -4.62 -1.57
N CYS A 107 -5.67 -4.62 -1.63
CA CYS A 107 -4.86 -3.39 -1.66
C CYS A 107 -5.08 -2.56 -2.93
N ALA A 108 -5.31 -3.20 -4.07
CA ALA A 108 -5.63 -2.53 -5.33
C ALA A 108 -7.07 -1.97 -5.33
N LEU A 109 -7.97 -2.60 -4.59
CA LEU A 109 -9.36 -2.18 -4.44
C LEU A 109 -9.57 -1.15 -3.31
N GLY A 110 -8.59 -0.98 -2.40
CA GLY A 110 -8.71 -0.14 -1.21
C GLY A 110 -9.62 -0.73 -0.13
N THR A 111 -9.90 -2.02 -0.19
CA THR A 111 -10.74 -2.76 0.77
C THR A 111 -9.90 -3.56 1.78
N ASP A 112 -8.58 -3.43 1.72
CA ASP A 112 -7.66 -4.07 2.65
C ASP A 112 -7.88 -3.64 4.10
N THR A 113 -7.56 -4.55 5.02
CA THR A 113 -7.60 -4.36 6.47
C THR A 113 -6.19 -4.44 7.06
N SER A 114 -6.07 -4.31 8.36
CA SER A 114 -4.79 -4.49 9.08
C SER A 114 -4.19 -5.89 8.95
N GLU A 115 -5.03 -6.89 8.65
CA GLU A 115 -4.64 -8.29 8.48
C GLU A 115 -4.38 -8.67 7.02
N SER A 116 -4.61 -7.74 6.07
CA SER A 116 -4.44 -8.01 4.64
C SER A 116 -2.97 -7.91 4.23
N ASP A 117 -2.53 -8.86 3.41
CA ASP A 117 -1.26 -8.77 2.69
C ASP A 117 -1.35 -7.78 1.52
N LEU A 118 -0.21 -7.35 1.03
CA LEU A 118 -0.10 -6.63 -0.22
C LEU A 118 0.23 -7.64 -1.32
N ASP A 119 -0.76 -7.91 -2.19
CA ASP A 119 -0.64 -8.87 -3.27
C ASP A 119 0.10 -8.25 -4.46
N LEU A 120 1.23 -8.86 -4.84
CA LEU A 120 2.10 -8.39 -5.90
C LEU A 120 2.34 -9.48 -6.95
N PHE A 121 1.99 -9.21 -8.19
CA PHE A 121 2.28 -10.06 -9.33
C PHE A 121 3.46 -9.49 -10.13
N VAL A 122 4.44 -10.34 -10.44
CA VAL A 122 5.67 -9.94 -11.13
C VAL A 122 6.00 -10.93 -12.25
N VAL A 123 6.26 -10.41 -13.45
CA VAL A 123 6.76 -11.22 -14.57
C VAL A 123 8.24 -10.91 -14.78
N SER A 124 9.09 -11.92 -14.60
CA SER A 124 10.54 -11.80 -14.72
C SER A 124 11.19 -13.12 -15.12
N ASN A 125 12.29 -13.06 -15.87
CA ASN A 125 13.17 -14.20 -16.10
C ASN A 125 14.11 -14.47 -14.90
N SER A 126 14.29 -13.49 -14.01
CA SER A 126 15.17 -13.57 -12.83
C SER A 126 14.36 -13.73 -11.54
N LYS A 127 13.61 -14.85 -11.41
CA LYS A 127 12.68 -15.07 -10.28
C LYS A 127 13.37 -14.98 -8.92
N GLU A 128 14.58 -15.53 -8.81
CA GLU A 128 15.36 -15.54 -7.57
C GLU A 128 15.77 -14.13 -7.16
N ASP A 129 16.25 -13.30 -8.09
CA ASP A 129 16.63 -11.92 -7.81
C ASP A 129 15.40 -11.09 -7.38
N VAL A 130 14.27 -11.27 -8.06
CA VAL A 130 13.01 -10.64 -7.70
C VAL A 130 12.57 -11.03 -6.28
N SER A 131 12.65 -12.33 -5.95
CA SER A 131 12.31 -12.83 -4.61
C SER A 131 13.22 -12.25 -3.54
N ASN A 132 14.53 -12.15 -3.80
CA ASN A 132 15.50 -11.55 -2.89
C ASN A 132 15.25 -10.07 -2.66
N VAL A 133 14.92 -9.31 -3.69
CA VAL A 133 14.56 -7.89 -3.58
C VAL A 133 13.29 -7.71 -2.75
N ILE A 134 12.24 -8.51 -3.01
CA ILE A 134 10.98 -8.45 -2.25
C ILE A 134 11.21 -8.79 -0.77
N SER A 135 11.93 -9.87 -0.48
CA SER A 135 12.17 -10.34 0.90
C SER A 135 13.05 -9.40 1.72
N SER A 136 13.93 -8.63 1.07
CA SER A 136 14.77 -7.62 1.72
C SER A 136 14.08 -6.27 1.90
N PHE A 137 12.95 -6.04 1.24
CA PHE A 137 12.22 -4.78 1.31
C PHE A 137 11.63 -4.56 2.68
N LYS A 138 11.69 -3.31 3.15
CA LYS A 138 11.09 -2.89 4.41
C LYS A 138 10.20 -1.68 4.19
N PHE A 139 8.97 -1.80 4.64
CA PHE A 139 8.05 -0.67 4.66
C PHE A 139 8.54 0.44 5.60
N PRO A 140 8.17 1.69 5.33
CA PRO A 140 8.53 2.81 6.18
C PRO A 140 7.87 2.69 7.56
N ARG A 141 8.40 3.49 8.50
CA ARG A 141 7.92 3.54 9.87
C ARG A 141 6.42 3.76 9.97
N GLY A 142 5.75 2.95 10.77
CA GLY A 142 4.30 2.91 10.97
C GLY A 142 3.58 1.88 10.10
N PHE A 143 4.27 1.32 9.11
CA PHE A 143 3.74 0.36 8.14
C PHE A 143 4.56 -0.94 8.09
N GLU A 144 5.45 -1.16 9.06
CA GLU A 144 6.40 -2.27 9.10
C GLU A 144 5.72 -3.65 9.16
N ASN A 145 4.48 -3.71 9.62
CA ASN A 145 3.72 -4.95 9.76
C ASN A 145 3.01 -5.40 8.48
N ILE A 146 3.13 -4.63 7.39
CA ILE A 146 2.57 -5.04 6.10
C ILE A 146 3.46 -6.13 5.51
N HIS A 147 2.84 -7.25 5.15
CA HIS A 147 3.50 -8.33 4.42
C HIS A 147 3.23 -8.23 2.93
N ILE A 148 4.18 -8.69 2.12
CA ILE A 148 3.99 -8.78 0.67
C ILE A 148 3.81 -10.25 0.32
N GLN A 149 2.64 -10.57 -0.22
CA GLN A 149 2.40 -11.86 -0.89
C GLN A 149 2.70 -11.68 -2.38
N SER A 150 3.76 -12.33 -2.86
CA SER A 150 4.18 -12.19 -4.24
C SER A 150 3.98 -13.47 -5.05
N VAL A 151 3.46 -13.31 -6.26
CA VAL A 151 3.43 -14.36 -7.28
C VAL A 151 4.36 -13.95 -8.42
N ILE A 152 5.40 -14.74 -8.66
CA ILE A 152 6.42 -14.48 -9.67
C ILE A 152 6.31 -15.52 -10.78
N ARG A 153 6.16 -15.06 -12.04
CA ARG A 153 6.09 -15.92 -13.23
C ARG A 153 7.15 -15.52 -14.25
N THR A 154 7.63 -16.48 -14.99
CA THR A 154 8.37 -16.21 -16.22
C THR A 154 7.39 -15.95 -17.38
N PRO A 155 7.81 -15.27 -18.46
CA PRO A 155 6.98 -15.14 -19.65
C PRO A 155 6.56 -16.48 -20.26
N VAL A 156 7.40 -17.51 -20.14
CA VAL A 156 7.11 -18.88 -20.65
C VAL A 156 6.02 -19.54 -19.80
N GLU A 157 6.10 -19.49 -18.49
CA GLU A 157 5.08 -20.03 -17.58
C GLU A 157 3.69 -19.43 -17.84
N LEU A 158 3.61 -18.15 -18.22
CA LEU A 158 2.34 -17.51 -18.56
C LEU A 158 1.73 -18.03 -19.86
N LEU A 159 2.56 -18.45 -20.82
CA LEU A 159 2.10 -19.01 -22.10
C LEU A 159 1.66 -20.47 -21.96
N GLU A 160 2.24 -21.19 -21.02
CA GLU A 160 1.97 -22.63 -20.78
C GLU A 160 0.85 -22.86 -19.76
N GLY A 161 0.34 -21.80 -19.12
CA GLY A 161 -0.68 -21.86 -18.08
C GLY A 161 -2.02 -22.43 -18.57
N GLY A 162 -2.60 -23.35 -17.79
CA GLY A 162 -3.93 -23.93 -18.02
C GLY A 162 -5.08 -23.04 -17.52
N GLU A 163 -6.30 -23.59 -17.49
CA GLU A 163 -7.53 -22.84 -17.09
C GLU A 163 -7.45 -22.18 -15.71
N SER A 164 -6.80 -22.83 -14.74
CA SER A 164 -6.63 -22.25 -13.38
C SER A 164 -5.73 -21.02 -13.39
N GLU A 165 -4.72 -20.99 -14.25
CA GLU A 165 -3.83 -19.84 -14.43
C GLU A 165 -4.58 -18.68 -15.11
N GLN A 166 -5.48 -18.97 -16.06
CA GLN A 166 -6.31 -17.95 -16.70
C GLN A 166 -7.20 -17.21 -15.71
N THR A 167 -7.89 -17.93 -14.82
CA THR A 167 -8.72 -17.34 -13.75
C THR A 167 -7.89 -16.44 -12.84
N PHE A 168 -6.70 -16.88 -12.47
CA PHE A 168 -5.77 -16.07 -11.66
C PHE A 168 -5.32 -14.81 -12.41
N ILE A 169 -4.96 -14.93 -13.69
CA ILE A 169 -4.55 -13.78 -14.50
C ILE A 169 -5.69 -12.77 -14.68
N GLU A 170 -6.94 -13.22 -14.82
CA GLU A 170 -8.11 -12.33 -14.85
C GLU A 170 -8.27 -11.53 -13.54
N GLU A 171 -7.94 -12.13 -12.41
CA GLU A 171 -7.91 -11.40 -11.13
C GLU A 171 -6.79 -10.36 -11.10
N VAL A 172 -5.57 -10.75 -11.53
CA VAL A 172 -4.43 -9.85 -11.65
C VAL A 172 -4.72 -8.69 -12.59
N ASP A 173 -5.42 -8.92 -13.70
CA ASP A 173 -5.75 -7.90 -14.70
C ASP A 173 -6.76 -6.85 -14.21
N ARG A 174 -7.49 -7.15 -13.12
CA ARG A 174 -8.32 -6.17 -12.40
C ARG A 174 -7.51 -5.28 -11.45
N GLY A 175 -6.23 -5.60 -11.25
CA GLY A 175 -5.32 -4.87 -10.40
C GLY A 175 -4.79 -3.58 -11.03
N ILE A 176 -3.83 -2.97 -10.34
CA ILE A 176 -3.19 -1.73 -10.78
C ILE A 176 -1.83 -2.07 -11.40
N VAL A 177 -1.69 -1.85 -12.71
CA VAL A 177 -0.46 -2.07 -13.44
C VAL A 177 0.55 -0.97 -13.12
N LEU A 178 1.69 -1.34 -12.54
CA LEU A 178 2.78 -0.42 -12.17
C LEU A 178 3.91 -0.43 -13.18
N ARG A 179 4.02 -1.51 -13.95
CA ARG A 179 4.98 -1.72 -15.02
C ARG A 179 4.40 -2.66 -16.04
N GLU A 180 4.50 -2.28 -17.32
CA GLU A 180 4.29 -3.17 -18.44
C GLU A 180 5.23 -2.76 -19.59
N ARG A 181 6.09 -3.69 -20.01
CA ARG A 181 6.90 -3.52 -21.22
C ARG A 181 6.09 -3.99 -22.42
N VAL A 182 5.72 -3.09 -23.28
CA VAL A 182 5.21 -3.44 -24.61
C VAL A 182 6.39 -3.90 -25.47
N ALA A 183 6.22 -5.00 -26.18
CA ALA A 183 7.27 -5.67 -26.97
C ALA A 183 7.96 -4.80 -28.06
N SER A 184 7.60 -3.52 -28.20
CA SER A 184 8.12 -2.58 -29.18
C SER A 184 9.37 -1.80 -28.74
N GLU A 185 9.82 -1.92 -27.47
CA GLU A 185 10.99 -1.16 -26.97
C GLU A 185 12.34 -1.88 -27.17
N SER A 186 12.36 -2.97 -27.92
CA SER A 186 13.61 -3.69 -28.27
C SER A 186 14.20 -3.17 -29.60
N LYS A 187 14.37 -1.85 -29.72
CA LYS A 187 15.20 -1.22 -30.79
C LYS A 187 15.76 0.09 -30.28
N VAL A 188 16.95 0.07 -29.76
CA VAL A 188 18.14 0.86 -30.14
C VAL A 188 19.29 0.42 -29.26
#